data_93899d799493e47798c75f436f91a13d
#
_entry.id   93899d799493e47798c75f436f91a13d
#
_cell.length_a   1.000
_cell.length_b   1.000
_cell.length_c   1.000
_cell.angle_alpha   90.00
_cell.angle_beta   90.00
_cell.angle_gamma   90.00
#
_symmetry.space_group_name_H-M   'P 1'
#
loop_
_entity.id
_entity.type
_entity.pdbx_description
1 polymer ?
#
loop_
_entity_poly.entity_id
_entity_poly.type
_entity_poly.pdbx_seq_one_letter_code
_entity_poly.pdbx_strand_id
1 'polypeptide(L)'
;GVLPLKNPEVSLFGATATSPVYGGTGSGAVNTADAPSYVDALTESGLTVTNTALLDWYREEEYGRDFSSSGEEINEAKWSAIQKSDAASTFGNGEVAVFVVGRVGGEANDLKSTNHVDGGYNPLGADVSANSDYLMLNKNELGILAGLKELKDAGKISGIVVLINSANPVSAAFLNDETYGIDAAVWIG
;
A
#
# COMPACT_ATOMS: atom_id res chain seq x y z
N GLY A 1 15.05 14.03 -8.38
CA GLY A 1 14.19 13.18 -7.55
C GLY A 1 13.01 13.96 -7.00
N VAL A 2 11.95 13.25 -6.65
CA VAL A 2 10.72 13.83 -6.10
C VAL A 2 10.87 14.25 -4.63
N LEU A 3 11.81 13.65 -3.92
CA LEU A 3 12.11 14.00 -2.52
C LEU A 3 13.32 14.97 -2.42
N PRO A 4 13.31 15.93 -1.47
CA PRO A 4 12.16 16.27 -0.62
C PRO A 4 10.99 16.84 -1.41
N LEU A 5 9.76 16.60 -0.94
CA LEU A 5 8.56 17.08 -1.61
C LEU A 5 8.56 18.61 -1.72
N LYS A 6 8.27 19.12 -2.91
CA LYS A 6 8.13 20.56 -3.15
C LYS A 6 6.65 20.99 -3.16
N ASN A 7 5.76 20.08 -3.57
CA ASN A 7 4.33 20.25 -3.47
C ASN A 7 3.86 19.62 -2.14
N PRO A 8 3.13 20.34 -1.28
CA PRO A 8 2.62 19.79 -0.03
C PRO A 8 1.44 18.82 -0.23
N GLU A 9 0.87 18.74 -1.43
CA GLU A 9 -0.28 17.88 -1.71
C GLU A 9 0.16 16.47 -2.05
N VAL A 10 -0.43 15.49 -1.36
CA VAL A 10 -0.18 14.07 -1.57
C VAL A 10 -1.49 13.30 -1.62
N SER A 11 -1.52 12.21 -2.38
CA SER A 11 -2.60 11.23 -2.35
C SER A 11 -2.05 9.88 -1.86
N LEU A 12 -2.75 9.26 -0.91
CA LEU A 12 -2.36 7.98 -0.32
C LEU A 12 -3.08 6.83 -1.01
N PHE A 13 -2.33 5.78 -1.31
CA PHE A 13 -2.81 4.54 -1.92
C PHE A 13 -2.33 3.33 -1.14
N GLY A 14 -3.06 2.24 -1.31
CA GLY A 14 -2.77 0.96 -0.68
C GLY A 14 -3.60 0.72 0.59
N ALA A 15 -4.02 -0.50 0.77
CA ALA A 15 -4.80 -0.93 1.93
C ALA A 15 -4.06 -0.66 3.25
N THR A 16 -2.73 -0.76 3.26
CA THR A 16 -1.89 -0.43 4.40
C THR A 16 -1.98 1.05 4.80
N ALA A 17 -2.33 1.96 3.88
CA ALA A 17 -2.53 3.37 4.22
C ALA A 17 -3.68 3.60 5.21
N THR A 18 -4.65 2.68 5.25
CA THR A 18 -5.79 2.73 6.20
C THR A 18 -5.60 1.81 7.40
N SER A 19 -4.69 0.84 7.29
CA SER A 19 -4.46 -0.20 8.30
C SER A 19 -2.95 -0.38 8.53
N PRO A 20 -2.28 0.64 9.13
CA PRO A 20 -0.83 0.61 9.32
C PRO A 20 -0.37 -0.60 10.14
N VAL A 21 0.80 -1.11 9.81
CA VAL A 21 1.47 -2.17 10.56
C VAL A 21 2.38 -1.52 11.60
N TYR A 22 1.87 -1.36 12.83
CA TYR A 22 2.63 -0.75 13.93
C TYR A 22 3.47 -1.75 14.73
N GLY A 23 3.21 -3.05 14.56
CA GLY A 23 3.90 -4.11 15.29
C GLY A 23 3.41 -5.48 14.89
N GLY A 24 4.04 -6.50 15.43
CA GLY A 24 3.68 -7.90 15.21
C GLY A 24 2.49 -8.36 16.04
N THR A 25 2.26 -9.67 16.01
CA THR A 25 1.25 -10.37 16.81
C THR A 25 1.88 -10.99 18.07
N GLY A 26 1.06 -11.52 18.98
CA GLY A 26 1.50 -12.19 20.19
C GLY A 26 2.27 -11.27 21.13
N SER A 27 3.43 -11.68 21.60
CA SER A 27 4.29 -10.88 22.52
C SER A 27 4.86 -9.62 21.84
N GLY A 28 4.88 -9.55 20.52
CA GLY A 28 5.26 -8.38 19.74
C GLY A 28 4.11 -7.39 19.48
N ALA A 29 2.91 -7.68 20.01
CA ALA A 29 1.78 -6.78 19.85
C ALA A 29 1.98 -5.49 20.64
N VAL A 30 1.64 -4.36 20.03
CA VAL A 30 1.68 -3.03 20.66
C VAL A 30 0.28 -2.45 20.78
N ASN A 31 0.08 -1.62 21.81
CA ASN A 31 -1.15 -0.85 21.90
C ASN A 31 -1.08 0.29 20.87
N THR A 32 -1.99 0.26 19.91
CA THR A 32 -2.03 1.22 18.80
C THR A 32 -3.12 2.28 18.95
N ALA A 33 -3.80 2.34 20.11
CA ALA A 33 -4.94 3.23 20.31
C ALA A 33 -4.58 4.71 20.13
N ASP A 34 -3.35 5.08 20.50
CA ASP A 34 -2.84 6.45 20.39
C ASP A 34 -1.84 6.62 19.23
N ALA A 35 -1.68 5.61 18.38
CA ALA A 35 -0.76 5.69 17.26
C ALA A 35 -1.35 6.58 16.15
N PRO A 36 -0.59 7.55 15.61
CA PRO A 36 -1.07 8.45 14.58
C PRO A 36 -1.33 7.68 13.28
N SER A 37 -2.42 7.98 12.60
CA SER A 37 -2.62 7.50 11.23
C SER A 37 -1.60 8.15 10.26
N TYR A 38 -1.46 7.60 9.05
CA TYR A 38 -0.65 8.26 8.01
C TYR A 38 -1.18 9.66 7.69
N VAL A 39 -2.50 9.85 7.70
CA VAL A 39 -3.12 11.15 7.45
C VAL A 39 -2.70 12.15 8.52
N ASP A 40 -2.78 11.75 9.81
CA ASP A 40 -2.39 12.62 10.92
C ASP A 40 -0.90 12.97 10.84
N ALA A 41 -0.03 11.98 10.70
CA ALA A 41 1.42 12.18 10.66
C ALA A 41 1.86 13.07 9.48
N LEU A 42 1.29 12.89 8.30
CA LEU A 42 1.58 13.72 7.13
C LEU A 42 1.04 15.14 7.32
N THR A 43 -0.17 15.29 7.88
CA THR A 43 -0.78 16.59 8.14
C THR A 43 0.03 17.38 9.18
N GLU A 44 0.45 16.75 10.27
CA GLU A 44 1.32 17.35 11.27
C GLU A 44 2.68 17.76 10.69
N SER A 45 3.14 17.06 9.67
CA SER A 45 4.37 17.40 8.92
C SER A 45 4.18 18.52 7.90
N GLY A 46 2.98 19.09 7.79
CA GLY A 46 2.66 20.20 6.87
C GLY A 46 2.25 19.77 5.47
N LEU A 47 1.95 18.48 5.27
CA LEU A 47 1.41 17.98 4.01
C LEU A 47 -0.11 17.95 4.02
N THR A 48 -0.73 17.97 2.85
CA THR A 48 -2.18 17.86 2.67
C THR A 48 -2.50 16.56 1.96
N VAL A 49 -3.23 15.67 2.63
CA VAL A 49 -3.74 14.44 2.00
C VAL A 49 -5.03 14.76 1.26
N THR A 50 -5.00 14.64 -0.08
CA THR A 50 -6.09 15.11 -0.96
C THR A 50 -7.21 14.09 -1.13
N ASN A 51 -6.93 12.80 -0.96
CA ASN A 51 -7.83 11.70 -1.29
C ASN A 51 -8.37 10.93 -0.07
N THR A 52 -8.72 11.63 1.00
CA THR A 52 -9.26 10.98 2.22
C THR A 52 -10.52 10.15 1.93
N ALA A 53 -11.35 10.56 0.97
CA ALA A 53 -12.52 9.77 0.55
C ALA A 53 -12.13 8.38 -0.03
N LEU A 54 -10.98 8.25 -0.66
CA LEU A 54 -10.48 6.93 -1.09
C LEU A 54 -10.12 6.06 0.13
N LEU A 55 -9.54 6.66 1.16
CA LEU A 55 -9.20 5.93 2.39
C LEU A 55 -10.47 5.48 3.13
N ASP A 56 -11.53 6.28 3.12
CA ASP A 56 -12.82 5.89 3.67
C ASP A 56 -13.44 4.76 2.85
N TRP A 57 -13.40 4.83 1.54
CA TRP A 57 -13.82 3.75 0.66
C TRP A 57 -13.06 2.44 0.93
N TYR A 58 -11.75 2.47 1.15
CA TYR A 58 -10.97 1.28 1.53
C TYR A 58 -11.50 0.64 2.81
N ARG A 59 -11.89 1.45 3.82
CA ARG A 59 -12.44 0.95 5.09
C ARG A 59 -13.84 0.38 4.93
N GLU A 60 -14.69 1.04 4.14
CA GLU A 60 -16.07 0.62 3.86
C GLU A 60 -16.12 -0.71 3.09
N GLU A 61 -15.20 -0.92 2.17
CA GLU A 61 -15.06 -2.16 1.39
C GLU A 61 -14.20 -3.23 2.11
N GLU A 62 -13.85 -2.99 3.37
CA GLU A 62 -13.08 -3.91 4.22
C GLU A 62 -11.70 -4.31 3.67
N TYR A 63 -11.07 -3.43 2.88
CA TYR A 63 -9.68 -3.59 2.51
C TYR A 63 -8.75 -3.22 3.68
N GLY A 64 -7.66 -3.90 3.83
CA GLY A 64 -6.70 -3.70 4.92
C GLY A 64 -6.18 -5.00 5.49
N ARG A 65 -5.91 -5.02 6.79
CA ARG A 65 -5.46 -6.23 7.49
C ARG A 65 -6.60 -7.24 7.58
N ASP A 66 -6.35 -8.44 7.10
CA ASP A 66 -7.26 -9.56 7.20
C ASP A 66 -6.72 -10.59 8.22
N PHE A 67 -7.53 -10.88 9.23
CA PHE A 67 -7.25 -11.87 10.28
C PHE A 67 -7.88 -13.23 9.94
N SER A 68 -7.64 -13.70 8.73
CA SER A 68 -8.17 -15.00 8.30
C SER A 68 -7.55 -16.16 9.07
N SER A 69 -8.14 -17.36 8.95
CA SER A 69 -7.64 -18.58 9.54
C SER A 69 -6.25 -19.01 9.02
N SER A 70 -5.79 -18.40 7.95
CA SER A 70 -4.47 -18.64 7.34
C SER A 70 -3.38 -17.68 7.85
N GLY A 71 -3.69 -16.82 8.80
CA GLY A 71 -2.82 -15.80 9.36
C GLY A 71 -3.20 -14.39 8.91
N GLU A 72 -2.47 -13.41 9.42
CA GLU A 72 -2.66 -12.01 9.08
C GLU A 72 -2.11 -11.70 7.69
N GLU A 73 -2.91 -11.05 6.87
CA GLU A 73 -2.55 -10.61 5.53
C GLU A 73 -3.02 -9.18 5.27
N ILE A 74 -2.55 -8.59 4.19
CA ILE A 74 -3.09 -7.32 3.68
C ILE A 74 -3.97 -7.64 2.48
N ASN A 75 -5.26 -7.41 2.62
CA ASN A 75 -6.21 -7.51 1.52
C ASN A 75 -6.17 -6.22 0.71
N GLU A 76 -5.56 -6.26 -0.47
CA GLU A 76 -5.37 -5.09 -1.32
C GLU A 76 -6.40 -5.00 -2.44
N ALA A 77 -6.89 -3.79 -2.71
CA ALA A 77 -7.87 -3.51 -3.76
C ALA A 77 -7.27 -3.66 -5.16
N LYS A 78 -8.10 -4.06 -6.12
CA LYS A 78 -7.74 -3.99 -7.54
C LYS A 78 -7.77 -2.53 -8.02
N TRP A 79 -6.81 -2.13 -8.84
CA TRP A 79 -6.82 -0.80 -9.46
C TRP A 79 -8.14 -0.47 -10.16
N SER A 80 -8.72 -1.44 -10.86
CA SER A 80 -10.00 -1.26 -11.54
C SER A 80 -11.19 -1.01 -10.59
N ALA A 81 -11.12 -1.45 -9.34
CA ALA A 81 -12.12 -1.14 -8.32
C ALA A 81 -11.93 0.30 -7.81
N ILE A 82 -10.69 0.70 -7.54
CA ILE A 82 -10.33 2.08 -7.17
C ILE A 82 -10.84 3.07 -8.22
N GLN A 83 -10.58 2.79 -9.50
CA GLN A 83 -11.02 3.64 -10.62
C GLN A 83 -12.55 3.76 -10.74
N LYS A 84 -13.29 2.78 -10.28
CA LYS A 84 -14.76 2.76 -10.33
C LYS A 84 -15.41 3.33 -9.08
N SER A 85 -14.65 3.56 -8.03
CA SER A 85 -15.17 4.15 -6.79
C SER A 85 -15.54 5.62 -7.00
N ASP A 86 -16.49 6.11 -6.23
CA ASP A 86 -16.85 7.53 -6.22
C ASP A 86 -15.67 8.43 -5.80
N ALA A 87 -14.70 7.85 -5.08
CA ALA A 87 -13.48 8.52 -4.66
C ALA A 87 -12.45 8.73 -5.79
N ALA A 88 -12.63 8.16 -6.97
CA ALA A 88 -11.67 8.27 -8.08
C ALA A 88 -11.43 9.72 -8.55
N SER A 89 -12.37 10.62 -8.28
CA SER A 89 -12.22 12.06 -8.60
C SER A 89 -11.34 12.83 -7.61
N THR A 90 -10.95 12.22 -6.48
CA THR A 90 -10.21 12.89 -5.41
C THR A 90 -8.69 12.84 -5.57
N PHE A 91 -8.19 12.17 -6.59
CA PHE A 91 -6.77 12.07 -6.93
C PHE A 91 -6.53 12.32 -8.42
N GLY A 92 -5.26 12.52 -8.79
CA GLY A 92 -4.88 12.81 -10.17
C GLY A 92 -5.03 14.29 -10.52
N ASN A 93 -4.76 15.19 -9.59
CA ASN A 93 -4.88 16.64 -9.72
C ASN A 93 -3.53 17.38 -9.61
N GLY A 94 -2.41 16.67 -9.83
CA GLY A 94 -1.05 17.23 -9.83
C GLY A 94 -0.23 16.92 -8.58
N GLU A 95 -0.82 16.28 -7.57
CA GLU A 95 -0.17 15.87 -6.33
C GLU A 95 0.88 14.78 -6.54
N VAL A 96 1.64 14.46 -5.49
CA VAL A 96 2.48 13.26 -5.45
C VAL A 96 1.68 12.08 -4.90
N ALA A 97 1.66 10.96 -5.62
CA ALA A 97 1.08 9.73 -5.14
C ALA A 97 2.04 9.00 -4.19
N VAL A 98 1.54 8.62 -3.02
CA VAL A 98 2.26 7.85 -2.01
C VAL A 98 1.58 6.49 -1.86
N PHE A 99 2.25 5.44 -2.30
CA PHE A 99 1.77 4.08 -2.20
C PHE A 99 2.38 3.38 -0.98
N VAL A 100 1.53 2.93 -0.05
CA VAL A 100 1.96 2.30 1.20
C VAL A 100 1.87 0.78 1.05
N VAL A 101 3.01 0.13 1.12
CA VAL A 101 3.15 -1.34 1.08
C VAL A 101 3.35 -1.86 2.49
N GLY A 102 2.53 -2.79 2.93
CA GLY A 102 2.66 -3.44 4.24
C GLY A 102 2.90 -4.93 4.15
N ARG A 103 3.62 -5.45 5.14
CA ARG A 103 3.70 -6.90 5.40
C ARG A 103 3.54 -7.13 6.88
N VAL A 104 2.65 -8.04 7.20
CA VAL A 104 2.36 -8.42 8.58
C VAL A 104 3.12 -9.69 8.93
N GLY A 105 3.60 -9.77 10.15
CA GLY A 105 4.24 -10.96 10.69
C GLY A 105 4.37 -10.82 12.20
N GLY A 106 4.60 -11.92 12.89
CA GLY A 106 4.73 -11.90 14.35
C GLY A 106 4.72 -13.30 14.95
N GLU A 107 4.66 -13.35 16.28
CA GLU A 107 4.65 -14.62 17.02
C GLU A 107 3.49 -15.50 16.59
N ALA A 108 3.76 -16.78 16.36
CA ALA A 108 2.82 -17.79 15.84
C ALA A 108 2.22 -17.45 14.46
N ASN A 109 2.83 -16.52 13.73
CA ASN A 109 2.39 -16.07 12.42
C ASN A 109 3.60 -15.99 11.50
N ASP A 110 4.10 -17.17 11.13
CA ASP A 110 5.26 -17.31 10.25
C ASP A 110 4.99 -16.67 8.89
N LEU A 111 6.04 -16.15 8.28
CA LEU A 111 5.97 -15.67 6.91
C LEU A 111 5.51 -16.81 5.99
N LYS A 112 4.52 -16.52 5.17
CA LYS A 112 4.02 -17.49 4.21
C LYS A 112 5.06 -17.76 3.14
N SER A 113 5.27 -19.02 2.83
CA SER A 113 6.18 -19.43 1.74
C SER A 113 5.56 -19.25 0.36
N THR A 114 4.23 -19.14 0.29
CA THR A 114 3.48 -18.98 -0.95
C THR A 114 2.34 -18.00 -0.75
N ASN A 115 1.97 -17.31 -1.81
CA ASN A 115 0.81 -16.45 -1.81
C ASN A 115 -0.47 -17.26 -1.76
N HIS A 116 -1.39 -16.80 -0.96
CA HIS A 116 -2.69 -17.41 -0.82
C HIS A 116 -3.52 -17.15 -2.09
N VAL A 117 -4.08 -18.22 -2.65
CA VAL A 117 -4.81 -18.17 -3.93
C VAL A 117 -6.33 -18.28 -3.73
N ASP A 118 -6.76 -18.72 -2.55
CA ASP A 118 -8.16 -18.98 -2.26
C ASP A 118 -8.83 -17.90 -1.42
N GLY A 119 -10.13 -17.77 -1.56
CA GLY A 119 -10.97 -16.97 -0.68
C GLY A 119 -10.93 -15.46 -0.92
N GLY A 120 -10.49 -15.02 -2.07
CA GLY A 120 -10.54 -13.62 -2.45
C GLY A 120 -9.29 -12.82 -2.16
N TYR A 121 -8.37 -13.30 -1.32
CA TYR A 121 -7.05 -12.73 -1.16
C TYR A 121 -6.02 -13.58 -1.88
N ASN A 122 -5.56 -13.07 -3.00
CA ASN A 122 -4.47 -13.66 -3.76
C ASN A 122 -3.43 -12.58 -4.01
N PRO A 123 -2.42 -12.48 -3.16
CA PRO A 123 -1.41 -11.43 -3.27
C PRO A 123 -0.79 -11.31 -4.64
N LEU A 124 -0.66 -12.40 -5.37
CA LEU A 124 -0.03 -12.36 -6.69
C LEU A 124 -0.98 -12.69 -7.84
N GLY A 125 -2.25 -12.96 -7.53
CA GLY A 125 -3.26 -13.31 -8.52
C GLY A 125 -3.14 -14.73 -9.05
N ALA A 126 -4.18 -15.20 -9.76
CA ALA A 126 -4.25 -16.56 -10.29
C ALA A 126 -3.14 -16.88 -11.32
N ASP A 127 -2.54 -15.86 -11.91
CA ASP A 127 -1.53 -16.00 -12.97
C ASP A 127 -0.10 -16.06 -12.42
N VAL A 128 0.04 -16.02 -11.11
CA VAL A 128 1.37 -16.04 -10.50
C VAL A 128 1.87 -17.50 -10.45
N SER A 129 3.09 -17.68 -10.90
CA SER A 129 3.77 -18.97 -10.82
C SER A 129 3.81 -19.45 -9.35
N ALA A 130 3.80 -20.74 -9.14
CA ALA A 130 3.88 -21.39 -7.83
C ALA A 130 5.10 -20.97 -6.95
N ASN A 131 5.97 -20.12 -7.48
CA ASN A 131 7.17 -19.62 -6.83
C ASN A 131 7.03 -18.16 -6.34
N SER A 132 5.86 -17.60 -6.37
CA SER A 132 5.68 -16.23 -5.89
C SER A 132 5.66 -16.19 -4.38
N ASP A 133 6.57 -15.41 -3.85
CA ASP A 133 6.86 -15.23 -2.45
C ASP A 133 5.93 -14.18 -1.84
N TYR A 134 5.46 -14.40 -0.61
CA TYR A 134 4.71 -13.40 0.17
C TYR A 134 5.48 -12.08 0.33
N LEU A 135 6.79 -12.10 0.29
CA LEU A 135 7.65 -10.91 0.36
C LEU A 135 7.69 -10.09 -0.93
N MET A 136 7.18 -10.64 -2.04
CA MET A 136 7.02 -9.89 -3.29
C MET A 136 5.71 -9.11 -3.28
N LEU A 137 5.63 -8.08 -4.12
CA LEU A 137 4.36 -7.40 -4.35
C LEU A 137 3.37 -8.36 -5.03
N ASN A 138 2.13 -8.29 -4.60
CA ASN A 138 1.06 -9.07 -5.19
C ASN A 138 0.49 -8.40 -6.46
N LYS A 139 -0.34 -9.13 -7.20
CA LYS A 139 -0.93 -8.64 -8.45
C LYS A 139 -1.73 -7.34 -8.28
N ASN A 140 -2.43 -7.18 -7.16
CA ASN A 140 -3.22 -5.98 -6.91
C ASN A 140 -2.30 -4.79 -6.59
N GLU A 141 -1.27 -4.99 -5.77
CA GLU A 141 -0.24 -3.99 -5.47
C GLU A 141 0.48 -3.54 -6.75
N LEU A 142 0.90 -4.48 -7.59
CA LEU A 142 1.51 -4.19 -8.90
C LEU A 142 0.52 -3.47 -9.84
N GLY A 143 -0.76 -3.84 -9.78
CA GLY A 143 -1.81 -3.17 -10.53
C GLY A 143 -2.02 -1.72 -10.11
N ILE A 144 -1.91 -1.40 -8.81
CA ILE A 144 -1.94 -0.02 -8.33
C ILE A 144 -0.75 0.76 -8.86
N LEU A 145 0.47 0.22 -8.76
CA LEU A 145 1.67 0.88 -9.27
C LEU A 145 1.58 1.15 -10.78
N ALA A 146 1.09 0.19 -11.56
CA ALA A 146 0.87 0.37 -12.98
C ALA A 146 -0.15 1.49 -13.27
N GLY A 147 -1.25 1.52 -12.51
CA GLY A 147 -2.25 2.58 -12.63
C GLY A 147 -1.73 3.97 -12.22
N LEU A 148 -0.91 4.05 -11.18
CA LEU A 148 -0.25 5.29 -10.80
C LEU A 148 0.75 5.75 -11.89
N LYS A 149 1.45 4.80 -12.52
CA LYS A 149 2.33 5.11 -13.66
C LYS A 149 1.54 5.70 -14.84
N GLU A 150 0.36 5.15 -15.15
CA GLU A 150 -0.54 5.71 -16.17
C GLU A 150 -0.97 7.15 -15.83
N LEU A 151 -1.31 7.43 -14.57
CA LEU A 151 -1.64 8.79 -14.14
C LEU A 151 -0.45 9.73 -14.26
N LYS A 152 0.74 9.26 -13.92
CA LYS A 152 1.99 10.04 -14.04
C LYS A 152 2.30 10.35 -15.50
N ASP A 153 2.21 9.36 -16.39
CA ASP A 153 2.45 9.54 -17.82
C ASP A 153 1.44 10.50 -18.47
N ALA A 154 0.22 10.51 -17.95
CA ALA A 154 -0.83 11.45 -18.36
C ALA A 154 -0.67 12.85 -17.73
N GLY A 155 0.36 13.07 -16.90
CA GLY A 155 0.59 14.34 -16.21
C GLY A 155 -0.43 14.66 -15.12
N LYS A 156 -1.18 13.66 -14.65
CA LYS A 156 -2.20 13.82 -13.60
C LYS A 156 -1.62 13.80 -12.20
N ILE A 157 -0.50 13.12 -12.00
CA ILE A 157 0.29 13.17 -10.76
C ILE A 157 1.73 13.55 -11.09
N SER A 158 2.42 14.16 -10.14
CA SER A 158 3.78 14.69 -10.36
C SER A 158 4.88 13.70 -9.98
N GLY A 159 4.56 12.62 -9.27
CA GLY A 159 5.52 11.61 -8.87
C GLY A 159 4.90 10.46 -8.10
N ILE A 160 5.67 9.38 -7.95
CA ILE A 160 5.28 8.18 -7.21
C ILE A 160 6.33 7.90 -6.13
N VAL A 161 5.90 7.90 -4.88
CA VAL A 161 6.70 7.53 -3.71
C VAL A 161 6.14 6.24 -3.11
N VAL A 162 7.00 5.29 -2.79
CA VAL A 162 6.60 4.07 -2.07
C VAL A 162 7.05 4.17 -0.62
N LEU A 163 6.12 3.99 0.32
CA LEU A 163 6.42 3.78 1.73
C LEU A 163 6.35 2.28 2.02
N ILE A 164 7.41 1.71 2.56
CA ILE A 164 7.46 0.30 2.96
C ILE A 164 7.29 0.23 4.47
N ASN A 165 6.11 -0.18 4.91
CA ASN A 165 5.74 -0.37 6.31
C ASN A 165 5.79 -1.86 6.64
N SER A 166 6.97 -2.37 6.89
CA SER A 166 7.18 -3.78 7.16
C SER A 166 8.41 -4.00 8.01
N ALA A 167 8.27 -4.72 9.12
CA ALA A 167 9.39 -5.23 9.90
C ALA A 167 10.05 -6.45 9.22
N ASN A 168 9.36 -7.07 8.25
CA ASN A 168 9.87 -8.19 7.48
C ASN A 168 10.60 -7.71 6.22
N PRO A 169 11.54 -8.49 5.69
CA PRO A 169 12.11 -8.21 4.37
C PRO A 169 11.00 -8.12 3.32
N VAL A 170 11.12 -7.19 2.40
CA VAL A 170 10.29 -7.09 1.20
C VAL A 170 11.21 -7.11 0.00
N SER A 171 10.85 -7.87 -1.03
CA SER A 171 11.60 -7.86 -2.28
C SER A 171 11.55 -6.48 -2.91
N ALA A 172 12.71 -5.84 -3.04
CA ALA A 172 12.85 -4.50 -3.59
C ALA A 172 13.02 -4.48 -5.12
N ALA A 173 12.88 -5.62 -5.79
CA ALA A 173 13.11 -5.72 -7.24
C ALA A 173 12.20 -4.76 -8.05
N PHE A 174 10.96 -4.57 -7.62
CA PHE A 174 10.00 -3.67 -8.28
C PHE A 174 10.41 -2.19 -8.24
N LEU A 175 11.25 -1.77 -7.30
CA LEU A 175 11.67 -0.37 -7.17
C LEU A 175 12.53 0.11 -8.35
N ASN A 176 13.24 -0.81 -8.98
CA ASN A 176 14.08 -0.52 -10.14
C ASN A 176 13.42 -0.90 -11.47
N ASP A 177 12.18 -1.37 -11.44
CA ASP A 177 11.43 -1.69 -12.65
C ASP A 177 10.81 -0.41 -13.24
N GLU A 178 11.33 0.02 -14.38
CA GLU A 178 10.87 1.21 -15.09
C GLU A 178 9.38 1.15 -15.47
N THR A 179 8.80 -0.05 -15.52
CA THR A 179 7.37 -0.27 -15.77
C THR A 179 6.49 0.47 -14.77
N TYR A 180 6.95 0.65 -13.54
CA TYR A 180 6.17 1.30 -12.48
C TYR A 180 6.53 2.78 -12.28
N GLY A 181 7.62 3.25 -12.83
CA GLY A 181 8.00 4.67 -12.82
C GLY A 181 8.14 5.29 -11.43
N ILE A 182 8.57 4.50 -10.43
CA ILE A 182 8.74 4.92 -9.04
C ILE A 182 9.88 5.94 -8.96
N ASP A 183 9.65 7.08 -8.30
CA ASP A 183 10.62 8.15 -8.14
C ASP A 183 11.43 8.07 -6.86
N ALA A 184 10.85 7.51 -5.81
CA ALA A 184 11.50 7.32 -4.52
C ALA A 184 10.83 6.21 -3.71
N ALA A 185 11.58 5.62 -2.78
CA ALA A 185 11.05 4.70 -1.79
C ALA A 185 11.66 5.00 -0.41
N VAL A 186 10.85 4.83 0.63
CA VAL A 186 11.26 5.02 2.02
C VAL A 186 10.81 3.80 2.83
N TRP A 187 11.74 3.20 3.55
CA TRP A 187 11.42 2.15 4.52
C TRP A 187 11.18 2.80 5.88
N ILE A 188 10.04 2.53 6.47
CA ILE A 188 9.61 3.14 7.74
C ILE A 188 9.42 2.11 8.87
N GLY A 189 9.75 0.83 8.63
CA GLY A 189 9.64 -0.25 9.63
C GLY A 189 8.31 -0.96 9.60
#